data_35c6a58cc76146572c090fa9aeb76133
#
_entry.id   35c6a58cc76146572c090fa9aeb76133
#
_cell.length_a   1.000
_cell.length_b   1.000
_cell.length_c   1.000
_cell.angle_alpha   90.00
_cell.angle_beta   90.00
_cell.angle_gamma   90.00
#
_symmetry.space_group_name_H-M   'P 1'
#
loop_
_entity.id
_entity.type
_entity.pdbx_description
1 polymer ?
#
loop_
_entity_poly.entity_id
_entity_poly.type
_entity_poly.pdbx_seq_one_letter_code
_entity_poly.pdbx_strand_id
1 'polypeptide(L)'
;MNQQIKYRNRYNSPKGITIVALVVTIVIMLILVGVTVTIAINGGLIGTAKDSKEETRYTQVLAEKEMWESEKRSTDRFGIQVETLEEFVNRLKGNKLLTEKEAEQAKQNLKVTIAKKIIYLSKDKVVANSGLWEATIDKKTQQAILTKYKGTGELLKDVVVPNAIEKDGIEYEVIQIGNGNKVAEFEGEITISEGITTVGSSAFCECKDITKVNLPTSLKQIQYQGFRQTTNLKSISLPKGLEVLGGRAFNASGITSIVIPGTVKTVGVLAFFQSYIEKATIEDGVEILDSAAFRSSGLKEITIPGSVKEIKDSCFSEIWGLSKVTINNGVEKIDGGAFYGTAIKEIEIPASVLTIDDSAFSGCGMIQTINVAIDNQNYSSQNDSLYNKDKTKIIRYPSGKKDTEFEVPSTVKEIGNSCFSSCGNLKKIQITSNVEKLATSSFVNQGNLKEINVVSENQYYSSEDGVLFNKDKTEFIEWPQGKSLTEYTVPGTVKTIKASSFYASNIKSIIIPPSVEKVESYAFQSTRATKIVCQEQDGKGVKEIGYRCFYLTDLIEVSLPSTLEKLDGEAFRGSYSLKKITINKPENSLSGKPWNASASVIIEWTGE
;
A
#
# COMPACT_ATOMS: atom_id res chain seq x y z
N MET A 1 57.72 36.24 20.61
CA MET A 1 57.97 36.21 22.07
C MET A 1 56.96 35.23 22.66
N ASN A 2 57.49 34.10 23.13
CA ASN A 2 56.83 32.97 23.68
C ASN A 2 55.95 33.25 24.89
N GLN A 3 54.78 32.59 24.98
CA GLN A 3 54.43 31.96 26.23
C GLN A 3 53.44 30.81 25.93
N GLN A 4 53.96 29.57 26.02
CA GLN A 4 53.19 28.33 26.17
C GLN A 4 52.59 28.32 27.57
N ILE A 5 51.27 28.06 27.66
CA ILE A 5 50.63 27.71 28.92
C ILE A 5 50.36 26.19 28.87
N LYS A 6 51.12 25.47 29.69
CA LYS A 6 50.94 24.06 30.01
C LYS A 6 49.60 23.90 30.77
N TYR A 7 48.63 23.17 30.18
CA TYR A 7 47.54 22.61 30.96
C TYR A 7 47.96 21.25 31.55
N ARG A 8 48.14 21.26 32.85
CA ARG A 8 48.41 20.08 33.68
C ARG A 8 47.11 19.35 33.93
N ASN A 9 47.01 18.08 33.53
CA ASN A 9 46.00 17.13 33.94
C ASN A 9 45.84 17.08 35.47
N ARG A 10 44.67 17.43 35.95
CA ARG A 10 44.16 17.06 37.26
C ARG A 10 42.65 16.84 37.14
N TYR A 11 42.24 15.61 36.83
CA TYR A 11 40.92 15.10 37.17
C TYR A 11 41.05 13.66 37.61
N ASN A 12 41.55 13.48 38.82
CA ASN A 12 41.22 12.31 39.65
C ASN A 12 40.59 12.87 40.93
N SER A 13 39.26 12.97 40.95
CA SER A 13 38.55 13.13 42.21
C SER A 13 37.15 12.45 42.08
N PRO A 14 36.71 11.72 43.10
CA PRO A 14 35.47 10.97 43.10
C PRO A 14 34.19 11.84 43.14
N LYS A 15 34.31 13.14 42.93
CA LYS A 15 33.16 14.08 43.05
C LYS A 15 32.31 14.21 41.77
N GLY A 16 32.78 13.73 40.61
CA GLY A 16 32.02 13.80 39.37
C GLY A 16 30.86 12.80 39.29
N ILE A 17 31.01 11.66 39.98
CA ILE A 17 29.98 10.62 40.03
C ILE A 17 28.77 11.04 40.87
N THR A 18 29.00 11.83 41.93
CA THR A 18 27.96 12.36 42.80
C THR A 18 27.04 13.37 42.12
N ILE A 19 27.50 14.13 41.11
CA ILE A 19 26.66 15.10 40.40
C ILE A 19 25.73 14.40 39.39
N VAL A 20 26.22 13.37 38.70
CA VAL A 20 25.36 12.58 37.79
C VAL A 20 24.35 11.78 38.60
N ALA A 21 24.76 11.15 39.70
CA ALA A 21 23.84 10.48 40.60
C ALA A 21 22.81 11.44 41.21
N LEU A 22 23.22 12.66 41.60
CA LEU A 22 22.33 13.69 42.14
C LEU A 22 21.33 14.18 41.06
N VAL A 23 21.76 14.41 39.83
CA VAL A 23 20.88 14.83 38.73
C VAL A 23 19.90 13.73 38.37
N VAL A 24 20.34 12.47 38.31
CA VAL A 24 19.48 11.32 38.06
C VAL A 24 18.47 11.16 39.20
N THR A 25 18.90 11.31 40.45
CA THR A 25 18.03 11.24 41.63
C THR A 25 16.99 12.37 41.62
N ILE A 26 17.37 13.61 41.27
CA ILE A 26 16.44 14.75 41.15
C ILE A 26 15.44 14.51 40.00
N VAL A 27 15.87 14.00 38.84
CA VAL A 27 14.98 13.69 37.73
C VAL A 27 14.00 12.58 38.10
N ILE A 28 14.45 11.55 38.81
CA ILE A 28 13.60 10.46 39.30
C ILE A 28 12.62 10.95 40.37
N MET A 29 13.06 11.83 41.30
CA MET A 29 12.17 12.46 42.26
C MET A 29 11.12 13.36 41.61
N LEU A 30 11.47 14.10 40.57
CA LEU A 30 10.51 14.91 39.77
C LEU A 30 9.51 14.05 39.01
N ILE A 31 9.94 12.90 38.50
CA ILE A 31 9.06 11.91 37.81
C ILE A 31 8.17 11.24 38.86
N LEU A 32 8.70 10.85 40.01
CA LEU A 32 7.93 10.23 41.11
C LEU A 32 6.89 11.20 41.69
N VAL A 33 7.23 12.48 41.87
CA VAL A 33 6.28 13.52 42.29
C VAL A 33 5.23 13.75 41.21
N GLY A 34 5.61 13.78 39.94
CA GLY A 34 4.69 13.92 38.81
C GLY A 34 3.70 12.74 38.72
N VAL A 35 4.19 11.51 38.89
CA VAL A 35 3.35 10.29 38.89
C VAL A 35 2.43 10.25 40.11
N THR A 36 2.92 10.63 41.30
CA THR A 36 2.09 10.65 42.51
C THR A 36 0.98 11.71 42.42
N VAL A 37 1.27 12.87 41.82
CA VAL A 37 0.26 13.93 41.61
C VAL A 37 -0.75 13.53 40.54
N THR A 38 -0.31 12.86 39.46
CA THR A 38 -1.21 12.39 38.40
C THR A 38 -2.15 11.28 38.90
N ILE A 39 -1.65 10.36 39.74
CA ILE A 39 -2.48 9.31 40.37
C ILE A 39 -3.49 9.91 41.37
N ALA A 40 -3.10 10.96 42.13
CA ALA A 40 -4.02 11.65 43.05
C ALA A 40 -5.12 12.45 42.32
N ILE A 41 -4.89 12.89 41.10
CA ILE A 41 -5.86 13.69 40.31
C ILE A 41 -6.82 12.81 39.52
N ASN A 42 -6.39 11.63 39.05
CA ASN A 42 -7.19 10.73 38.18
C ASN A 42 -7.83 9.55 38.91
N GLY A 43 -7.50 9.31 40.15
CA GLY A 43 -8.05 8.23 40.96
C GLY A 43 -9.19 8.71 41.85
N GLY A 44 -10.45 8.46 41.45
CA GLY A 44 -11.60 8.63 42.31
C GLY A 44 -11.40 7.86 43.64
N LEU A 45 -11.61 8.56 44.75
CA LEU A 45 -11.55 8.02 46.09
C LEU A 45 -12.37 6.73 46.24
N ILE A 46 -11.75 5.72 46.80
CA ILE A 46 -12.17 4.67 47.73
C ILE A 46 -11.52 3.33 47.31
N GLY A 47 -10.21 3.25 47.52
CA GLY A 47 -9.56 1.98 47.84
C GLY A 47 -9.15 2.02 49.29
N THR A 48 -9.26 0.94 50.06
CA THR A 48 -8.89 0.90 51.48
C THR A 48 -7.42 1.33 51.62
N ALA A 49 -7.07 1.95 52.77
CA ALA A 49 -5.70 2.43 53.04
C ALA A 49 -4.60 1.34 52.87
N LYS A 50 -5.00 0.07 52.89
CA LYS A 50 -4.14 -1.10 52.63
C LYS A 50 -3.77 -1.22 51.14
N ASP A 51 -4.73 -1.01 50.24
CA ASP A 51 -4.50 -1.12 48.79
C ASP A 51 -3.62 0.03 48.29
N SER A 52 -3.80 1.24 48.84
CA SER A 52 -2.95 2.40 48.56
C SER A 52 -1.48 2.18 48.97
N LYS A 53 -1.25 1.52 50.13
CA LYS A 53 0.09 1.21 50.61
C LYS A 53 0.80 0.16 49.72
N GLU A 54 0.10 -0.86 49.30
CA GLU A 54 0.62 -1.90 48.40
C GLU A 54 0.91 -1.33 47.01
N GLU A 55 0.06 -0.46 46.47
CA GLU A 55 0.28 0.21 45.22
C GLU A 55 1.51 1.14 45.24
N THR A 56 1.71 1.84 46.37
CA THR A 56 2.91 2.66 46.60
C THR A 56 4.17 1.79 46.63
N ARG A 57 4.13 0.64 47.30
CA ARG A 57 5.24 -0.31 47.33
C ARG A 57 5.57 -0.84 45.93
N TYR A 58 4.55 -1.21 45.15
CA TYR A 58 4.72 -1.65 43.75
C TYR A 58 5.47 -0.61 42.94
N THR A 59 5.03 0.66 42.99
CA THR A 59 5.64 1.77 42.26
C THR A 59 7.09 2.02 42.68
N GLN A 60 7.37 1.92 43.99
CA GLN A 60 8.73 2.09 44.50
C GLN A 60 9.66 0.96 44.06
N VAL A 61 9.22 -0.30 44.14
CA VAL A 61 10.04 -1.45 43.66
C VAL A 61 10.28 -1.37 42.18
N LEU A 62 9.30 -0.91 41.40
CA LEU A 62 9.45 -0.73 39.93
C LEU A 62 10.49 0.35 39.63
N ALA A 63 10.45 1.48 40.32
CA ALA A 63 11.43 2.56 40.13
C ALA A 63 12.85 2.15 40.53
N GLU A 64 13.02 1.41 41.63
CA GLU A 64 14.31 0.86 42.05
C GLU A 64 14.87 -0.16 41.02
N LYS A 65 13.99 -0.97 40.44
CA LYS A 65 14.36 -1.90 39.35
C LYS A 65 14.85 -1.15 38.13
N GLU A 66 14.13 -0.13 37.66
CA GLU A 66 14.53 0.67 36.50
C GLU A 66 15.89 1.36 36.72
N MET A 67 16.13 1.83 37.93
CA MET A 67 17.41 2.43 38.31
C MET A 67 18.53 1.40 38.28
N TRP A 68 18.36 0.24 38.91
CA TRP A 68 19.33 -0.86 38.91
C TRP A 68 19.64 -1.35 37.49
N GLU A 69 18.65 -1.49 36.62
CA GLU A 69 18.83 -1.84 35.21
C GLU A 69 19.55 -0.76 34.40
N SER A 70 19.35 0.51 34.75
CA SER A 70 20.06 1.63 34.13
C SER A 70 21.55 1.64 34.52
N GLU A 71 21.85 1.39 35.77
CA GLU A 71 23.23 1.25 36.28
C GLU A 71 23.94 0.06 35.62
N LYS A 72 23.29 -1.08 35.49
CA LYS A 72 23.82 -2.26 34.79
C LYS A 72 24.16 -1.97 33.33
N ARG A 73 23.35 -1.20 32.62
CA ARG A 73 23.63 -0.74 31.24
C ARG A 73 24.81 0.22 31.14
N SER A 74 25.04 1.03 32.17
CA SER A 74 26.16 1.98 32.21
C SER A 74 27.51 1.28 32.43
N THR A 75 27.51 0.17 33.14
CA THR A 75 28.73 -0.56 33.50
C THR A 75 29.28 -1.48 32.42
N ASP A 76 28.44 -2.07 31.58
CA ASP A 76 28.89 -2.74 30.37
C ASP A 76 29.72 -1.82 29.45
N ARG A 77 29.54 -0.49 29.63
CA ARG A 77 30.26 0.56 28.90
C ARG A 77 31.54 1.06 29.58
N PHE A 78 31.66 0.93 30.92
CA PHE A 78 32.73 1.57 31.71
C PHE A 78 33.48 0.63 32.67
N GLY A 79 33.16 -0.68 32.71
CA GLY A 79 33.89 -1.68 33.49
C GLY A 79 33.80 -1.52 35.03
N ILE A 80 32.72 -0.93 35.54
CA ILE A 80 32.49 -0.75 36.99
C ILE A 80 31.68 -1.93 37.52
N GLN A 81 31.97 -2.45 38.70
CA GLN A 81 31.25 -3.56 39.32
C GLN A 81 29.84 -3.14 39.76
N VAL A 82 28.78 -3.84 39.29
CA VAL A 82 27.38 -3.57 39.61
C VAL A 82 26.89 -4.50 40.69
N GLU A 83 25.96 -3.99 41.47
CA GLU A 83 25.15 -4.75 42.42
C GLU A 83 24.54 -6.00 41.75
N THR A 84 24.78 -7.17 42.30
CA THR A 84 24.18 -8.43 41.84
C THR A 84 22.68 -8.45 42.10
N LEU A 85 21.94 -9.34 41.44
CA LEU A 85 20.50 -9.51 41.71
C LEU A 85 20.24 -9.81 43.20
N GLU A 86 21.09 -10.61 43.83
CA GLU A 86 20.95 -10.97 45.22
C GLU A 86 21.16 -9.76 46.14
N GLU A 87 22.17 -8.95 45.90
CA GLU A 87 22.44 -7.68 46.59
C GLU A 87 21.29 -6.71 46.41
N PHE A 88 20.78 -6.56 45.20
CA PHE A 88 19.62 -5.73 44.87
C PHE A 88 18.37 -6.17 45.64
N VAL A 89 18.02 -7.46 45.65
CA VAL A 89 16.87 -7.99 46.40
C VAL A 89 17.07 -7.81 47.90
N ASN A 90 18.28 -8.01 48.41
CA ASN A 90 18.60 -7.77 49.83
C ASN A 90 18.46 -6.28 50.18
N ARG A 91 18.84 -5.36 49.32
CA ARG A 91 18.65 -3.90 49.49
C ARG A 91 17.17 -3.53 49.52
N LEU A 92 16.35 -4.06 48.62
CA LEU A 92 14.91 -3.85 48.61
C LEU A 92 14.24 -4.37 49.89
N LYS A 93 14.69 -5.52 50.40
CA LYS A 93 14.25 -6.08 51.68
C LYS A 93 14.68 -5.20 52.86
N GLY A 94 15.94 -4.76 52.88
CA GLY A 94 16.46 -3.83 53.89
C GLY A 94 15.69 -2.51 53.93
N ASN A 95 15.26 -2.02 52.81
CA ASN A 95 14.43 -0.79 52.69
C ASN A 95 12.93 -1.03 52.96
N LYS A 96 12.57 -2.21 53.42
CA LYS A 96 11.18 -2.64 53.69
C LYS A 96 10.23 -2.55 52.48
N LEU A 97 10.79 -2.57 51.27
CA LEU A 97 10.04 -2.61 50.01
C LEU A 97 9.60 -4.02 49.65
N LEU A 98 10.33 -5.05 50.12
CA LEU A 98 9.96 -6.46 50.02
C LEU A 98 9.83 -7.08 51.42
N THR A 99 8.88 -7.96 51.59
CA THR A 99 8.80 -8.86 52.73
C THR A 99 9.82 -9.98 52.57
N GLU A 100 10.12 -10.72 53.66
CA GLU A 100 11.01 -11.90 53.63
C GLU A 100 10.59 -12.90 52.56
N LYS A 101 9.29 -13.22 52.55
CA LYS A 101 8.72 -14.17 51.58
C LYS A 101 8.82 -13.68 50.13
N GLU A 102 8.59 -12.40 49.89
CA GLU A 102 8.73 -11.79 48.55
C GLU A 102 10.20 -11.74 48.10
N ALA A 103 11.13 -11.48 49.01
CA ALA A 103 12.55 -11.49 48.71
C ALA A 103 13.06 -12.91 48.36
N GLU A 104 12.63 -13.93 49.09
CA GLU A 104 12.94 -15.32 48.74
C GLU A 104 12.33 -15.72 47.39
N GLN A 105 11.08 -15.36 47.12
CA GLN A 105 10.47 -15.58 45.80
C GLN A 105 11.19 -14.83 44.67
N ALA A 106 11.63 -13.60 44.95
CA ALA A 106 12.36 -12.77 44.01
C ALA A 106 13.71 -13.42 43.60
N LYS A 107 14.44 -13.97 44.58
CA LYS A 107 15.70 -14.68 44.35
C LYS A 107 15.53 -15.97 43.56
N GLN A 108 14.47 -16.74 43.88
CA GLN A 108 14.20 -18.05 43.27
C GLN A 108 13.57 -17.91 41.85
N ASN A 109 12.65 -16.99 41.68
CA ASN A 109 11.79 -16.91 40.50
C ASN A 109 12.02 -15.66 39.65
N LEU A 110 13.01 -14.83 39.98
CA LEU A 110 13.34 -13.58 39.27
C LEU A 110 12.13 -12.64 39.12
N LYS A 111 11.14 -12.76 40.00
CA LYS A 111 9.92 -11.96 39.98
C LYS A 111 9.39 -11.76 41.41
N VAL A 112 8.69 -10.66 41.61
CA VAL A 112 7.95 -10.38 42.86
C VAL A 112 6.52 -9.94 42.53
N THR A 113 5.57 -10.35 43.38
CA THR A 113 4.16 -9.95 43.22
C THR A 113 3.78 -8.99 44.33
N ILE A 114 3.42 -7.76 44.01
CA ILE A 114 2.99 -6.70 44.94
C ILE A 114 1.68 -6.14 44.38
N ALA A 115 0.69 -5.89 45.25
CA ALA A 115 -0.62 -5.35 44.86
C ALA A 115 -1.30 -6.15 43.72
N LYS A 116 -1.14 -7.48 43.72
CA LYS A 116 -1.59 -8.40 42.62
C LYS A 116 -0.92 -8.17 41.26
N LYS A 117 0.10 -7.31 41.17
CA LYS A 117 0.90 -7.04 39.98
C LYS A 117 2.25 -7.70 40.09
N ILE A 118 2.78 -8.19 39.01
CA ILE A 118 4.07 -8.88 38.95
C ILE A 118 5.15 -7.92 38.45
N ILE A 119 6.26 -7.82 39.20
CA ILE A 119 7.48 -7.13 38.77
C ILE A 119 8.54 -8.22 38.48
N TYR A 120 9.00 -8.30 37.24
CA TYR A 120 10.12 -9.18 36.88
C TYR A 120 11.44 -8.47 37.16
N LEU A 121 12.32 -9.11 37.92
CA LEU A 121 13.60 -8.55 38.36
C LEU A 121 14.77 -8.86 37.43
N SER A 122 14.57 -9.70 36.41
CA SER A 122 15.50 -9.77 35.28
C SER A 122 14.82 -9.28 34.01
N LYS A 123 15.56 -8.58 33.16
CA LYS A 123 15.07 -8.06 31.89
C LYS A 123 14.53 -9.13 30.94
N ASP A 124 14.90 -10.37 31.19
CA ASP A 124 14.99 -11.36 30.14
C ASP A 124 13.96 -12.49 30.25
N LYS A 125 13.12 -12.55 31.31
CA LYS A 125 12.17 -13.67 31.43
C LYS A 125 10.77 -13.26 31.90
N VAL A 126 9.84 -13.19 30.94
CA VAL A 126 8.41 -13.24 31.19
C VAL A 126 7.94 -14.66 30.93
N VAL A 127 7.88 -15.50 31.98
CA VAL A 127 7.40 -16.88 31.83
C VAL A 127 5.89 -16.92 31.73
N ALA A 128 5.38 -17.55 30.67
CA ALA A 128 3.95 -17.72 30.48
C ALA A 128 3.31 -18.57 31.58
N ASN A 129 2.13 -18.18 32.01
CA ASN A 129 1.20 -19.12 32.60
C ASN A 129 0.77 -20.12 31.49
N SER A 130 1.30 -21.36 31.56
CA SER A 130 1.06 -22.41 30.55
C SER A 130 -0.42 -22.76 30.36
N GLY A 131 -1.30 -22.37 31.29
CA GLY A 131 -2.76 -22.51 31.16
C GLY A 131 -3.39 -21.56 30.14
N LEU A 132 -2.79 -20.37 29.90
CA LEU A 132 -3.33 -19.34 29.01
C LEU A 132 -2.77 -19.38 27.60
N TRP A 133 -1.57 -19.93 27.38
CA TRP A 133 -0.92 -19.96 26.09
C TRP A 133 -0.79 -21.38 25.53
N GLU A 134 -1.10 -21.57 24.27
CA GLU A 134 -0.70 -22.73 23.49
C GLU A 134 0.56 -22.41 22.71
N ALA A 135 1.47 -23.37 22.64
CA ALA A 135 2.72 -23.22 21.91
C ALA A 135 3.10 -24.49 21.15
N THR A 136 3.70 -24.29 19.98
CA THR A 136 4.48 -25.31 19.29
C THR A 136 5.90 -25.26 19.84
N ILE A 137 6.43 -26.40 20.27
CA ILE A 137 7.72 -26.52 20.96
C ILE A 137 8.71 -27.30 20.10
N ASP A 138 9.89 -26.74 19.93
CA ASP A 138 11.05 -27.45 19.42
C ASP A 138 11.95 -27.89 20.60
N LYS A 139 11.94 -29.18 20.92
CA LYS A 139 12.72 -29.75 22.01
C LYS A 139 14.23 -29.75 21.73
N LYS A 140 14.66 -29.68 20.45
CA LYS A 140 16.07 -29.70 20.09
C LYS A 140 16.75 -28.36 20.34
N THR A 141 16.04 -27.29 19.95
CA THR A 141 16.53 -25.90 20.11
C THR A 141 16.10 -25.30 21.43
N GLN A 142 15.21 -25.93 22.19
CA GLN A 142 14.52 -25.39 23.37
C GLN A 142 13.76 -24.09 23.07
N GLN A 143 13.17 -23.98 21.86
CA GLN A 143 12.43 -22.82 21.41
C GLN A 143 10.93 -23.12 21.30
N ALA A 144 10.12 -22.06 21.39
CA ALA A 144 8.68 -22.13 21.29
C ALA A 144 8.12 -21.03 20.37
N ILE A 145 7.01 -21.37 19.73
CA ILE A 145 6.16 -20.44 18.97
C ILE A 145 4.80 -20.40 19.67
N LEU A 146 4.38 -19.25 20.15
CA LEU A 146 3.05 -19.06 20.71
C LEU A 146 2.00 -19.06 19.59
N THR A 147 1.03 -19.98 19.66
CA THR A 147 0.09 -20.19 18.57
C THR A 147 -1.33 -19.74 18.90
N LYS A 148 -1.69 -19.72 20.19
CA LYS A 148 -3.02 -19.32 20.64
C LYS A 148 -2.98 -18.79 22.08
N TYR A 149 -3.82 -17.80 22.36
CA TYR A 149 -4.08 -17.30 23.70
C TYR A 149 -5.52 -17.64 24.11
N LYS A 150 -5.73 -18.23 25.30
CA LYS A 150 -7.01 -18.72 25.81
C LYS A 150 -7.71 -17.75 26.78
N GLY A 151 -7.12 -16.60 27.05
CA GLY A 151 -7.73 -15.58 27.86
C GLY A 151 -9.04 -15.09 27.25
N THR A 152 -9.99 -14.73 28.10
CA THR A 152 -11.31 -14.18 27.72
C THR A 152 -11.64 -12.95 28.55
N GLY A 153 -12.50 -12.05 28.06
CA GLY A 153 -12.91 -10.83 28.77
C GLY A 153 -11.72 -9.96 29.15
N GLU A 154 -11.60 -9.54 30.40
CA GLU A 154 -10.52 -8.68 30.88
C GLU A 154 -9.10 -9.25 30.66
N LEU A 155 -8.96 -10.56 30.48
CA LEU A 155 -7.66 -11.18 30.16
C LEU A 155 -7.18 -10.90 28.73
N LEU A 156 -8.04 -10.42 27.84
CA LEU A 156 -7.67 -9.99 26.49
C LEU A 156 -7.09 -8.58 26.43
N LYS A 157 -7.22 -7.83 27.53
CA LYS A 157 -6.77 -6.43 27.63
C LYS A 157 -5.35 -6.34 28.16
N ASP A 158 -4.59 -5.43 27.58
CA ASP A 158 -3.25 -5.04 28.04
C ASP A 158 -2.32 -6.24 28.28
N VAL A 159 -2.25 -7.11 27.27
CA VAL A 159 -1.54 -8.40 27.34
C VAL A 159 -0.03 -8.22 27.14
N VAL A 160 0.76 -8.83 28.03
CA VAL A 160 2.19 -9.01 27.83
C VAL A 160 2.43 -10.38 27.20
N VAL A 161 2.97 -10.39 25.98
CA VAL A 161 3.38 -11.62 25.28
C VAL A 161 4.68 -12.12 25.91
N PRO A 162 4.70 -13.30 26.51
CA PRO A 162 5.86 -13.81 27.24
C PRO A 162 6.98 -14.28 26.30
N ASN A 163 8.24 -14.15 26.73
CA ASN A 163 9.41 -14.65 26.00
C ASN A 163 9.90 -16.03 26.50
N ALA A 164 9.18 -16.65 27.43
CA ALA A 164 9.42 -18.01 27.85
C ALA A 164 8.10 -18.72 28.18
N ILE A 165 8.06 -20.04 27.97
CA ILE A 165 6.93 -20.89 28.37
C ILE A 165 7.47 -22.16 29.02
N GLU A 166 6.89 -22.55 30.15
CA GLU A 166 7.22 -23.82 30.80
C GLU A 166 6.25 -24.91 30.37
N LYS A 167 6.75 -26.09 30.00
CA LYS A 167 5.97 -27.27 29.73
C LYS A 167 6.70 -28.52 30.23
N ASP A 168 5.99 -29.34 30.98
CA ASP A 168 6.52 -30.59 31.56
C ASP A 168 7.80 -30.36 32.40
N GLY A 169 7.87 -29.22 33.12
CA GLY A 169 9.04 -28.86 33.93
C GLY A 169 10.26 -28.34 33.12
N ILE A 170 10.10 -28.15 31.82
CA ILE A 170 11.15 -27.63 30.92
C ILE A 170 10.71 -26.25 30.43
N GLU A 171 11.62 -25.27 30.53
CA GLU A 171 11.42 -23.94 30.00
C GLU A 171 11.88 -23.85 28.54
N TYR A 172 11.10 -23.21 27.72
CA TYR A 172 11.35 -22.96 26.30
C TYR A 172 11.36 -21.47 26.02
N GLU A 173 12.37 -21.00 25.29
CA GLU A 173 12.46 -19.61 24.81
C GLU A 173 11.39 -19.34 23.75
N VAL A 174 10.58 -18.32 23.94
CA VAL A 174 9.59 -17.91 22.93
C VAL A 174 10.26 -16.96 21.93
N ILE A 175 10.39 -17.41 20.69
CA ILE A 175 11.01 -16.63 19.61
C ILE A 175 9.99 -15.98 18.68
N GLN A 176 8.74 -16.45 18.69
CA GLN A 176 7.70 -16.02 17.76
C GLN A 176 6.32 -16.07 18.40
N ILE A 177 5.47 -15.10 18.01
CA ILE A 177 4.02 -15.11 18.26
C ILE A 177 3.26 -15.26 16.94
N GLY A 178 2.34 -16.23 16.85
CA GLY A 178 1.55 -16.55 15.67
C GLY A 178 2.27 -17.43 14.65
N ASN A 179 1.51 -18.27 13.94
CA ASN A 179 2.03 -19.20 12.95
C ASN A 179 1.09 -19.41 11.75
N GLY A 180 0.32 -18.41 11.37
CA GLY A 180 -0.61 -18.46 10.23
C GLY A 180 -2.07 -18.22 10.62
N ASN A 181 -2.39 -18.27 11.91
CA ASN A 181 -3.72 -17.96 12.43
C ASN A 181 -3.67 -16.81 13.44
N LYS A 182 -4.79 -16.11 13.60
CA LYS A 182 -4.97 -15.14 14.68
C LYS A 182 -4.78 -15.82 16.04
N VAL A 183 -3.97 -15.19 16.90
CA VAL A 183 -3.65 -15.76 18.21
C VAL A 183 -4.78 -15.59 19.20
N ALA A 184 -5.42 -14.43 19.23
CA ALA A 184 -6.63 -14.12 20.01
C ALA A 184 -7.27 -12.80 19.55
N GLU A 185 -8.43 -12.44 20.11
CA GLU A 185 -9.07 -11.12 19.98
C GLU A 185 -8.51 -10.16 21.04
N PHE A 186 -7.27 -9.72 20.85
CA PHE A 186 -6.63 -8.83 21.81
C PHE A 186 -7.22 -7.42 21.80
N GLU A 187 -7.22 -6.76 22.96
CA GLU A 187 -7.70 -5.40 23.20
C GLU A 187 -6.65 -4.56 23.93
N GLY A 188 -6.76 -3.23 23.80
CA GLY A 188 -5.92 -2.30 24.56
C GLY A 188 -4.44 -2.28 24.13
N GLU A 189 -3.54 -2.33 25.10
CA GLU A 189 -2.09 -2.28 24.90
C GLU A 189 -1.48 -3.69 24.87
N ILE A 190 -0.75 -4.01 23.82
CA ILE A 190 -0.01 -5.25 23.70
C ILE A 190 1.49 -4.97 23.84
N THR A 191 2.14 -5.66 24.76
CA THR A 191 3.60 -5.59 24.90
C THR A 191 4.21 -6.92 24.50
N ILE A 192 5.05 -6.92 23.49
CA ILE A 192 5.82 -8.10 23.05
C ILE A 192 7.17 -8.04 23.77
N SER A 193 7.48 -9.08 24.54
CA SER A 193 8.69 -9.12 25.38
C SER A 193 9.98 -9.22 24.54
N GLU A 194 11.08 -8.67 25.08
CA GLU A 194 12.42 -8.80 24.50
C GLU A 194 12.81 -10.29 24.35
N GLY A 195 13.57 -10.62 23.30
CA GLY A 195 13.92 -11.98 22.90
C GLY A 195 13.03 -12.52 21.79
N ILE A 196 11.78 -12.05 21.68
CA ILE A 196 10.92 -12.41 20.55
C ILE A 196 11.43 -11.72 19.29
N THR A 197 11.72 -12.52 18.26
CA THR A 197 12.27 -12.02 16.99
C THR A 197 11.24 -11.94 15.88
N THR A 198 10.08 -12.59 16.03
CA THR A 198 9.10 -12.70 14.94
C THR A 198 7.65 -12.48 15.42
N VAL A 199 6.98 -11.54 14.77
CA VAL A 199 5.52 -11.51 14.69
C VAL A 199 5.14 -12.32 13.47
N GLY A 200 4.59 -13.51 13.70
CA GLY A 200 4.25 -14.48 12.67
C GLY A 200 3.02 -14.07 11.85
N SER A 201 2.79 -14.83 10.79
CA SER A 201 1.67 -14.56 9.88
C SER A 201 0.34 -14.54 10.62
N SER A 202 -0.47 -13.52 10.36
CA SER A 202 -1.81 -13.28 10.90
C SER A 202 -1.89 -13.17 12.44
N ALA A 203 -0.79 -13.03 13.17
CA ALA A 203 -0.75 -13.08 14.64
C ALA A 203 -1.79 -12.16 15.31
N PHE A 204 -1.89 -10.90 14.84
CA PHE A 204 -2.83 -9.89 15.33
C PHE A 204 -3.84 -9.46 14.25
N CYS A 205 -4.08 -10.33 13.25
CA CYS A 205 -5.01 -10.05 12.16
C CYS A 205 -6.43 -9.83 12.71
N GLU A 206 -7.06 -8.70 12.32
CA GLU A 206 -8.43 -8.33 12.73
C GLU A 206 -8.61 -8.09 14.25
N CYS A 207 -7.53 -7.88 15.00
CA CYS A 207 -7.61 -7.40 16.38
C CYS A 207 -7.91 -5.89 16.36
N LYS A 208 -9.17 -5.55 16.10
CA LYS A 208 -9.61 -4.17 15.87
C LYS A 208 -9.44 -3.27 17.09
N ASP A 209 -9.51 -3.85 18.29
CA ASP A 209 -9.54 -3.13 19.55
C ASP A 209 -8.15 -2.94 20.20
N ILE A 210 -7.09 -3.38 19.53
CA ILE A 210 -5.73 -3.01 19.91
C ILE A 210 -5.54 -1.51 19.67
N THR A 211 -5.11 -0.79 20.70
CA THR A 211 -4.87 0.66 20.65
C THR A 211 -3.38 1.01 20.62
N LYS A 212 -2.53 0.14 21.16
CA LYS A 212 -1.08 0.33 21.23
C LYS A 212 -0.35 -1.01 21.17
N VAL A 213 0.81 -1.01 20.50
CA VAL A 213 1.71 -2.17 20.48
C VAL A 213 3.13 -1.71 20.78
N ASN A 214 3.73 -2.30 21.81
CA ASN A 214 5.14 -2.14 22.13
C ASN A 214 5.91 -3.31 21.53
N LEU A 215 6.74 -3.03 20.53
CA LEU A 215 7.58 -4.00 19.88
C LEU A 215 8.94 -4.06 20.56
N PRO A 216 9.54 -5.26 20.73
CA PRO A 216 10.87 -5.42 21.31
C PRO A 216 11.97 -4.97 20.34
N THR A 217 13.12 -4.59 20.87
CA THR A 217 14.30 -4.23 20.05
C THR A 217 14.89 -5.45 19.33
N SER A 218 14.64 -6.65 19.84
CA SER A 218 15.01 -7.94 19.25
C SER A 218 14.22 -8.32 18.00
N LEU A 219 13.09 -7.63 17.70
CA LEU A 219 12.22 -8.01 16.61
C LEU A 219 12.90 -7.83 15.25
N LYS A 220 12.91 -8.92 14.47
CA LYS A 220 13.48 -8.99 13.12
C LYS A 220 12.42 -9.06 12.02
N GLN A 221 11.27 -9.64 12.33
CA GLN A 221 10.27 -9.94 11.30
C GLN A 221 8.85 -9.61 11.76
N ILE A 222 8.11 -8.92 10.90
CA ILE A 222 6.65 -8.85 10.90
C ILE A 222 6.22 -9.54 9.61
N GLN A 223 5.63 -10.73 9.73
CA GLN A 223 5.28 -11.57 8.59
C GLN A 223 3.93 -11.16 7.96
N TYR A 224 3.48 -11.97 6.99
CA TYR A 224 2.26 -11.75 6.23
C TYR A 224 1.04 -11.50 7.14
N GLN A 225 0.33 -10.37 6.93
CA GLN A 225 -0.88 -9.99 7.68
C GLN A 225 -0.68 -9.81 9.20
N GLY A 226 0.54 -9.64 9.70
CA GLY A 226 0.83 -9.63 11.14
C GLY A 226 -0.08 -8.69 11.97
N PHE A 227 -0.38 -7.50 11.43
CA PHE A 227 -1.27 -6.49 12.02
C PHE A 227 -2.36 -6.02 11.03
N ARG A 228 -2.81 -6.92 10.14
CA ARG A 228 -3.88 -6.59 9.20
C ARG A 228 -5.17 -6.24 9.94
N GLN A 229 -5.84 -5.14 9.52
CA GLN A 229 -7.14 -4.68 10.07
C GLN A 229 -7.13 -4.37 11.59
N THR A 230 -6.00 -3.92 12.13
CA THR A 230 -5.92 -3.34 13.49
C THR A 230 -6.36 -1.87 13.45
N THR A 231 -7.66 -1.62 13.33
CA THR A 231 -8.24 -0.31 12.97
C THR A 231 -8.09 0.76 14.05
N ASN A 232 -7.98 0.37 15.33
CA ASN A 232 -7.79 1.29 16.45
C ASN A 232 -6.31 1.55 16.78
N LEU A 233 -5.36 0.79 16.18
CA LEU A 233 -3.93 1.03 16.34
C LEU A 233 -3.51 2.27 15.54
N LYS A 234 -3.31 3.41 16.20
CA LYS A 234 -3.03 4.70 15.53
C LYS A 234 -1.54 4.94 15.26
N SER A 235 -0.67 4.30 16.01
CA SER A 235 0.77 4.41 15.84
C SER A 235 1.48 3.15 16.28
N ILE A 236 2.62 2.86 15.65
CA ILE A 236 3.52 1.78 16.02
C ILE A 236 4.96 2.21 15.70
N SER A 237 5.88 1.92 16.61
CA SER A 237 7.31 2.16 16.41
C SER A 237 7.98 0.88 15.94
N LEU A 238 8.46 0.84 14.69
CA LEU A 238 9.24 -0.28 14.19
C LEU A 238 10.67 -0.20 14.75
N PRO A 239 11.23 -1.29 15.29
CA PRO A 239 12.59 -1.29 15.80
C PRO A 239 13.62 -1.16 14.67
N LYS A 240 14.72 -0.47 14.91
CA LYS A 240 15.79 -0.22 13.93
C LYS A 240 16.45 -1.50 13.38
N GLY A 241 16.29 -2.61 14.07
CA GLY A 241 16.80 -3.92 13.66
C GLY A 241 15.81 -4.76 12.86
N LEU A 242 14.63 -4.24 12.51
CA LEU A 242 13.63 -4.96 11.72
C LEU A 242 14.16 -5.21 10.30
N GLU A 243 14.09 -6.45 9.83
CA GLU A 243 14.64 -6.90 8.55
C GLU A 243 13.53 -7.24 7.54
N VAL A 244 12.38 -7.76 8.02
CA VAL A 244 11.27 -8.20 7.19
C VAL A 244 10.00 -7.46 7.54
N LEU A 245 9.42 -6.78 6.56
CA LEU A 245 8.08 -6.22 6.59
C LEU A 245 7.23 -6.91 5.52
N GLY A 246 6.51 -7.93 5.96
CA GLY A 246 5.81 -8.88 5.09
C GLY A 246 4.61 -8.28 4.35
N GLY A 247 4.13 -9.03 3.36
CA GLY A 247 2.96 -8.61 2.60
C GLY A 247 1.73 -8.44 3.49
N ARG A 248 0.94 -7.39 3.24
CA ARG A 248 -0.27 -7.02 4.00
C ARG A 248 -0.06 -6.83 5.50
N ALA A 249 1.20 -6.60 5.96
CA ALA A 249 1.53 -6.52 7.38
C ALA A 249 0.64 -5.53 8.16
N PHE A 250 0.33 -4.37 7.56
CA PHE A 250 -0.53 -3.32 8.12
C PHE A 250 -1.70 -2.96 7.18
N ASN A 251 -2.14 -3.92 6.34
CA ASN A 251 -3.27 -3.69 5.44
C ASN A 251 -4.53 -3.32 6.24
N ALA A 252 -5.20 -2.24 5.84
CA ALA A 252 -6.40 -1.68 6.47
C ALA A 252 -6.23 -1.41 7.98
N SER A 253 -4.99 -1.14 8.44
CA SER A 253 -4.71 -0.73 9.82
C SER A 253 -5.03 0.73 10.06
N GLY A 254 -5.24 1.10 11.33
CA GLY A 254 -5.57 2.46 11.75
C GLY A 254 -4.38 3.41 11.88
N ILE A 255 -3.15 2.95 11.60
CA ILE A 255 -1.93 3.76 11.78
C ILE A 255 -1.95 4.98 10.86
N THR A 256 -1.60 6.14 11.43
CA THR A 256 -1.59 7.43 10.70
C THR A 256 -0.18 7.87 10.30
N SER A 257 0.84 7.33 10.94
CA SER A 257 2.23 7.60 10.59
C SER A 257 3.12 6.39 10.82
N ILE A 258 4.19 6.27 10.01
CA ILE A 258 5.16 5.18 10.13
C ILE A 258 6.56 5.65 9.74
N VAL A 259 7.58 5.10 10.42
CA VAL A 259 8.99 5.16 9.99
C VAL A 259 9.40 3.73 9.64
N ILE A 260 9.82 3.52 8.40
CA ILE A 260 10.29 2.23 7.89
C ILE A 260 11.82 2.26 7.97
N PRO A 261 12.44 1.43 8.83
CA PRO A 261 13.88 1.44 9.01
C PRO A 261 14.62 0.89 7.77
N GLY A 262 15.79 1.43 7.49
CA GLY A 262 16.61 1.05 6.31
C GLY A 262 17.15 -0.38 6.35
N THR A 263 16.99 -1.10 7.46
CA THR A 263 17.27 -2.55 7.54
C THR A 263 16.21 -3.39 6.83
N VAL A 264 15.01 -2.86 6.63
CA VAL A 264 13.95 -3.45 5.81
C VAL A 264 14.30 -3.28 4.34
N LYS A 265 14.74 -4.35 3.67
CA LYS A 265 15.14 -4.29 2.25
C LYS A 265 13.94 -4.14 1.31
N THR A 266 12.83 -4.76 1.67
CA THR A 266 11.61 -4.73 0.85
C THR A 266 10.40 -4.40 1.71
N VAL A 267 9.65 -3.37 1.31
CA VAL A 267 8.31 -3.13 1.83
C VAL A 267 7.35 -4.04 1.06
N GLY A 268 6.80 -5.03 1.73
CA GLY A 268 6.09 -6.15 1.10
C GLY A 268 4.80 -5.77 0.36
N VAL A 269 4.35 -6.66 -0.51
CA VAL A 269 3.12 -6.49 -1.32
C VAL A 269 1.93 -6.11 -0.45
N LEU A 270 1.21 -5.01 -0.80
CA LEU A 270 0.03 -4.54 -0.08
C LEU A 270 0.29 -4.23 1.41
N ALA A 271 1.55 -3.97 1.84
CA ALA A 271 1.91 -3.84 3.25
C ALA A 271 1.05 -2.82 4.00
N PHE A 272 0.75 -1.69 3.37
CA PHE A 272 -0.08 -0.59 3.90
C PHE A 272 -1.33 -0.31 3.06
N PHE A 273 -1.78 -1.29 2.27
CA PHE A 273 -2.98 -1.14 1.43
C PHE A 273 -4.18 -0.75 2.28
N GLN A 274 -4.91 0.30 1.86
CA GLN A 274 -6.09 0.84 2.56
C GLN A 274 -5.83 1.23 4.03
N SER A 275 -4.57 1.51 4.41
CA SER A 275 -4.26 2.05 5.73
C SER A 275 -4.56 3.55 5.81
N TYR A 276 -4.69 4.07 7.04
CA TYR A 276 -4.93 5.49 7.28
C TYR A 276 -3.63 6.33 7.33
N ILE A 277 -2.50 5.79 6.84
CA ILE A 277 -1.20 6.48 6.87
C ILE A 277 -1.27 7.78 6.08
N GLU A 278 -1.09 8.91 6.76
CA GLU A 278 -0.95 10.24 6.16
C GLU A 278 0.52 10.63 5.96
N LYS A 279 1.42 10.06 6.77
CA LYS A 279 2.86 10.33 6.72
C LYS A 279 3.67 9.03 6.82
N ALA A 280 4.53 8.79 5.84
CA ALA A 280 5.51 7.72 5.87
C ALA A 280 6.91 8.29 5.69
N THR A 281 7.86 7.81 6.51
CA THR A 281 9.29 8.06 6.31
C THR A 281 9.93 6.74 5.93
N ILE A 282 10.60 6.70 4.80
CA ILE A 282 11.37 5.55 4.31
C ILE A 282 12.84 5.90 4.53
N GLU A 283 13.51 5.17 5.42
CA GLU A 283 14.94 5.40 5.69
C GLU A 283 15.82 4.84 4.56
N ASP A 284 17.01 5.40 4.41
CA ASP A 284 18.01 4.86 3.48
C ASP A 284 18.36 3.42 3.82
N GLY A 285 18.48 2.58 2.78
CA GLY A 285 18.71 1.15 2.89
C GLY A 285 17.53 0.28 2.48
N VAL A 286 16.31 0.86 2.39
CA VAL A 286 15.17 0.21 1.71
C VAL A 286 15.45 0.19 0.21
N GLU A 287 15.30 -0.97 -0.44
CA GLU A 287 15.68 -1.18 -1.84
C GLU A 287 14.48 -1.35 -2.78
N ILE A 288 13.39 -1.93 -2.28
CA ILE A 288 12.19 -2.24 -3.08
C ILE A 288 10.93 -1.78 -2.36
N LEU A 289 10.10 -1.02 -3.07
CA LEU A 289 8.70 -0.79 -2.70
C LEU A 289 7.84 -1.71 -3.57
N ASP A 290 7.33 -2.79 -2.95
CA ASP A 290 6.67 -3.86 -3.70
C ASP A 290 5.23 -3.49 -4.13
N SER A 291 4.63 -4.34 -4.93
CA SER A 291 3.35 -4.08 -5.61
C SER A 291 2.25 -3.67 -4.63
N ALA A 292 1.60 -2.54 -4.94
CA ALA A 292 0.51 -1.97 -4.17
C ALA A 292 0.84 -1.68 -2.68
N ALA A 293 2.13 -1.54 -2.31
CA ALA A 293 2.56 -1.42 -0.91
C ALA A 293 1.82 -0.33 -0.14
N PHE A 294 1.55 0.83 -0.75
CA PHE A 294 0.82 1.96 -0.16
C PHE A 294 -0.51 2.25 -0.86
N ARG A 295 -0.95 1.39 -1.78
CA ARG A 295 -2.17 1.62 -2.57
C ARG A 295 -3.37 1.98 -1.69
N SER A 296 -4.17 2.97 -2.12
CA SER A 296 -5.38 3.46 -1.43
C SER A 296 -5.13 3.88 0.03
N SER A 297 -3.89 4.27 0.40
CA SER A 297 -3.58 4.84 1.72
C SER A 297 -3.93 6.32 1.83
N GLY A 298 -3.78 6.91 3.01
CA GLY A 298 -4.07 8.33 3.27
C GLY A 298 -2.93 9.31 2.97
N LEU A 299 -1.81 8.87 2.37
CA LEU A 299 -0.61 9.69 2.15
C LEU A 299 -0.92 11.02 1.44
N LYS A 300 -0.29 12.11 1.92
CA LYS A 300 -0.36 13.43 1.33
C LYS A 300 0.93 13.79 0.57
N GLU A 301 2.04 13.36 1.10
CA GLU A 301 3.37 13.54 0.52
C GLU A 301 4.25 12.33 0.81
N ILE A 302 5.24 12.09 -0.03
CA ILE A 302 6.25 11.05 0.16
C ILE A 302 7.58 11.47 -0.47
N THR A 303 8.68 11.16 0.23
CA THR A 303 10.03 11.17 -0.33
C THR A 303 10.53 9.75 -0.42
N ILE A 304 10.94 9.35 -1.62
CA ILE A 304 11.49 8.03 -1.94
C ILE A 304 13.00 8.17 -1.95
N PRO A 305 13.73 7.54 -1.02
CA PRO A 305 15.18 7.67 -0.92
C PRO A 305 15.89 6.99 -2.11
N GLY A 306 17.10 7.42 -2.42
CA GLY A 306 17.90 6.89 -3.53
C GLY A 306 18.38 5.44 -3.34
N SER A 307 18.25 4.88 -2.15
CA SER A 307 18.48 3.46 -1.92
C SER A 307 17.41 2.57 -2.58
N VAL A 308 16.18 3.08 -2.73
CA VAL A 308 15.10 2.37 -3.43
C VAL A 308 15.45 2.26 -4.90
N LYS A 309 15.55 1.01 -5.40
CA LYS A 309 15.84 0.69 -6.79
C LYS A 309 14.58 0.56 -7.63
N GLU A 310 13.55 -0.06 -7.05
CA GLU A 310 12.31 -0.38 -7.76
C GLU A 310 11.08 0.13 -7.02
N ILE A 311 10.22 0.86 -7.73
CA ILE A 311 8.84 1.20 -7.34
C ILE A 311 7.95 0.32 -8.20
N LYS A 312 7.37 -0.75 -7.59
CA LYS A 312 6.64 -1.76 -8.33
C LYS A 312 5.20 -1.38 -8.65
N ASP A 313 4.54 -2.26 -9.41
CA ASP A 313 3.18 -2.04 -9.90
C ASP A 313 2.23 -1.51 -8.86
N SER A 314 1.53 -0.42 -9.19
CA SER A 314 0.47 0.16 -8.37
C SER A 314 0.89 0.58 -6.96
N CYS A 315 2.21 0.73 -6.66
CA CYS A 315 2.73 0.96 -5.30
C CYS A 315 2.02 2.10 -4.56
N PHE A 316 1.81 3.24 -5.23
CA PHE A 316 1.10 4.42 -4.72
C PHE A 316 -0.22 4.68 -5.44
N SER A 317 -0.79 3.66 -6.09
CA SER A 317 -2.04 3.78 -6.84
C SER A 317 -3.23 4.15 -5.94
N GLU A 318 -4.18 4.91 -6.51
CA GLU A 318 -5.45 5.28 -5.85
C GLU A 318 -5.27 6.08 -4.55
N ILE A 319 -4.17 6.79 -4.39
CA ILE A 319 -3.97 7.72 -3.29
C ILE A 319 -4.39 9.13 -3.75
N TRP A 320 -5.70 9.36 -3.78
CA TRP A 320 -6.31 10.59 -4.30
C TRP A 320 -5.85 11.87 -3.60
N GLY A 321 -5.23 11.76 -2.42
CA GLY A 321 -4.68 12.89 -1.65
C GLY A 321 -3.19 13.14 -1.86
N LEU A 322 -2.46 12.23 -2.53
CA LEU A 322 -1.01 12.33 -2.70
C LEU A 322 -0.67 13.40 -3.73
N SER A 323 -0.30 14.57 -3.25
CA SER A 323 -0.07 15.76 -4.08
C SER A 323 1.41 16.09 -4.30
N LYS A 324 2.30 15.53 -3.47
CA LYS A 324 3.75 15.77 -3.56
C LYS A 324 4.52 14.47 -3.46
N VAL A 325 5.32 14.20 -4.49
CA VAL A 325 6.24 13.06 -4.55
C VAL A 325 7.62 13.57 -4.91
N THR A 326 8.60 13.19 -4.11
CA THR A 326 10.02 13.43 -4.41
C THR A 326 10.68 12.07 -4.65
N ILE A 327 11.28 11.89 -5.81
CA ILE A 327 12.04 10.70 -6.16
C ILE A 327 13.52 11.07 -6.16
N ASN A 328 14.28 10.55 -5.19
CA ASN A 328 15.71 10.86 -5.11
C ASN A 328 16.51 10.09 -6.17
N ASN A 329 17.64 10.66 -6.55
CA ASN A 329 18.57 10.00 -7.47
C ASN A 329 19.06 8.68 -6.86
N GLY A 330 19.01 7.59 -7.65
CA GLY A 330 19.29 6.22 -7.24
C GLY A 330 18.14 5.26 -7.52
N VAL A 331 16.91 5.77 -7.70
CA VAL A 331 15.77 4.99 -8.20
C VAL A 331 16.00 4.65 -9.66
N GLU A 332 15.85 3.37 -10.03
CA GLU A 332 16.17 2.85 -11.37
C GLU A 332 14.92 2.47 -12.16
N LYS A 333 13.84 2.04 -11.48
CA LYS A 333 12.66 1.48 -12.15
C LYS A 333 11.35 1.98 -11.54
N ILE A 334 10.41 2.37 -12.40
CA ILE A 334 9.03 2.77 -12.05
C ILE A 334 8.07 1.93 -12.89
N ASP A 335 7.35 1.02 -12.24
CA ASP A 335 6.47 0.05 -12.91
C ASP A 335 5.06 0.59 -13.18
N GLY A 336 4.23 -0.27 -13.79
CA GLY A 336 2.89 0.07 -14.26
C GLY A 336 1.96 0.58 -13.17
N GLY A 337 1.28 1.69 -13.43
CA GLY A 337 0.32 2.29 -12.50
C GLY A 337 0.92 2.70 -11.14
N ALA A 338 2.25 2.77 -11.00
CA ALA A 338 2.91 3.06 -9.72
C ALA A 338 2.32 4.27 -8.99
N PHE A 339 1.91 5.30 -9.73
CA PHE A 339 1.26 6.51 -9.23
C PHE A 339 -0.16 6.71 -9.77
N TYR A 340 -0.81 5.65 -10.25
CA TYR A 340 -2.15 5.76 -10.85
C TYR A 340 -3.15 6.44 -9.91
N GLY A 341 -3.88 7.46 -10.43
CA GLY A 341 -4.96 8.11 -9.69
C GLY A 341 -4.49 9.01 -8.53
N THR A 342 -3.23 9.45 -8.52
CA THR A 342 -2.74 10.40 -7.51
C THR A 342 -3.06 11.86 -7.90
N ALA A 343 -2.97 12.76 -6.90
CA ALA A 343 -3.17 14.20 -7.07
C ALA A 343 -1.86 14.98 -7.33
N ILE A 344 -0.80 14.28 -7.78
CA ILE A 344 0.49 14.90 -8.09
C ILE A 344 0.29 16.01 -9.11
N LYS A 345 0.88 17.20 -8.84
CA LYS A 345 0.81 18.35 -9.77
C LYS A 345 2.08 18.47 -10.61
N GLU A 346 3.20 18.14 -10.04
CA GLU A 346 4.50 18.16 -10.69
C GLU A 346 5.35 16.98 -10.20
N ILE A 347 6.19 16.45 -11.06
CA ILE A 347 7.15 15.42 -10.70
C ILE A 347 8.44 15.61 -11.47
N GLU A 348 9.55 15.32 -10.79
CA GLU A 348 10.89 15.27 -11.41
C GLU A 348 11.34 13.80 -11.49
N ILE A 349 11.74 13.37 -12.68
CA ILE A 349 12.35 12.07 -12.95
C ILE A 349 13.86 12.21 -12.85
N PRO A 350 14.52 11.58 -11.85
CA PRO A 350 15.95 11.73 -11.65
C PRO A 350 16.80 11.05 -12.74
N ALA A 351 18.07 11.40 -12.76
CA ALA A 351 19.03 10.88 -13.75
C ALA A 351 19.20 9.36 -13.71
N SER A 352 19.03 8.75 -12.54
CA SER A 352 19.20 7.31 -12.34
C SER A 352 18.10 6.45 -12.92
N VAL A 353 16.93 7.00 -13.30
CA VAL A 353 15.81 6.21 -13.79
C VAL A 353 16.11 5.64 -15.16
N LEU A 354 16.12 4.30 -15.26
CA LEU A 354 16.42 3.54 -16.46
C LEU A 354 15.14 3.12 -17.19
N THR A 355 14.08 2.78 -16.43
CA THR A 355 12.82 2.30 -17.02
C THR A 355 11.60 2.93 -16.32
N ILE A 356 10.65 3.38 -17.13
CA ILE A 356 9.33 3.87 -16.71
C ILE A 356 8.30 3.15 -17.57
N ASP A 357 7.34 2.46 -16.94
CA ASP A 357 6.20 1.93 -17.67
C ASP A 357 5.30 3.07 -18.16
N ASP A 358 4.80 2.96 -19.39
CA ASP A 358 3.96 4.01 -19.99
C ASP A 358 2.72 4.36 -19.16
N SER A 359 2.21 3.42 -18.36
CA SER A 359 1.05 3.60 -17.49
C SER A 359 1.37 4.14 -16.08
N ALA A 360 2.67 4.33 -15.75
CA ALA A 360 3.12 4.68 -14.39
C ALA A 360 2.37 5.88 -13.78
N PHE A 361 2.06 6.90 -14.59
CA PHE A 361 1.36 8.12 -14.20
C PHE A 361 -0.06 8.22 -14.79
N SER A 362 -0.65 7.11 -15.22
CA SER A 362 -2.02 7.10 -15.74
C SER A 362 -3.01 7.53 -14.67
N GLY A 363 -4.10 8.23 -15.06
CA GLY A 363 -5.10 8.68 -14.10
C GLY A 363 -4.68 9.82 -13.17
N CYS A 364 -3.45 10.36 -13.28
CA CYS A 364 -3.00 11.53 -12.51
C CYS A 364 -3.61 12.82 -13.07
N GLY A 365 -4.93 13.01 -12.89
CA GLY A 365 -5.67 14.12 -13.51
C GLY A 365 -5.23 15.54 -13.14
N MET A 366 -4.39 15.69 -12.12
CA MET A 366 -3.89 16.99 -11.63
C MET A 366 -2.47 17.32 -12.13
N ILE A 367 -1.76 16.38 -12.77
CA ILE A 367 -0.36 16.57 -13.16
C ILE A 367 -0.25 17.60 -14.29
N GLN A 368 0.52 18.65 -14.08
CA GLN A 368 0.73 19.75 -15.02
C GLN A 368 2.12 19.70 -15.64
N THR A 369 3.11 19.17 -14.92
CA THR A 369 4.50 19.18 -15.32
C THR A 369 5.18 17.87 -14.99
N ILE A 370 5.86 17.26 -15.95
CA ILE A 370 6.76 16.13 -15.78
C ILE A 370 8.14 16.58 -16.26
N ASN A 371 9.02 16.85 -15.30
CA ASN A 371 10.40 17.21 -15.57
C ASN A 371 11.29 15.96 -15.58
N VAL A 372 12.34 15.99 -16.38
CA VAL A 372 13.36 14.95 -16.40
C VAL A 372 14.72 15.62 -16.20
N ALA A 373 15.53 15.08 -15.30
CA ALA A 373 16.89 15.55 -15.06
C ALA A 373 17.70 15.57 -16.36
N ILE A 374 18.44 16.64 -16.59
CA ILE A 374 19.16 16.88 -17.87
C ILE A 374 20.14 15.76 -18.24
N ASP A 375 20.72 15.13 -17.22
CA ASP A 375 21.69 14.05 -17.34
C ASP A 375 21.05 12.65 -17.38
N ASN A 376 19.72 12.52 -17.34
CA ASN A 376 19.05 11.24 -17.58
C ASN A 376 19.37 10.74 -19.00
N GLN A 377 19.78 9.47 -19.12
CA GLN A 377 20.22 8.88 -20.39
C GLN A 377 19.11 8.24 -21.21
N ASN A 378 17.95 7.98 -20.59
CA ASN A 378 16.85 7.20 -21.21
C ASN A 378 15.62 8.05 -21.52
N TYR A 379 15.43 9.16 -20.80
CA TYR A 379 14.24 10.00 -20.86
C TYR A 379 14.59 11.47 -21.03
N SER A 380 13.63 12.21 -21.52
CA SER A 380 13.70 13.68 -21.63
C SER A 380 12.32 14.27 -21.41
N SER A 381 12.24 15.54 -21.10
CA SER A 381 10.99 16.31 -21.08
C SER A 381 11.02 17.43 -22.11
N GLN A 382 9.86 17.74 -22.64
CA GLN A 382 9.63 18.90 -23.52
C GLN A 382 8.19 19.36 -23.37
N ASN A 383 7.99 20.67 -23.21
CA ASN A 383 6.67 21.26 -22.98
C ASN A 383 5.90 20.51 -21.87
N ASP A 384 6.59 20.26 -20.74
CA ASP A 384 6.11 19.55 -19.54
C ASP A 384 5.77 18.07 -19.73
N SER A 385 5.89 17.53 -20.94
CA SER A 385 5.54 16.15 -21.29
C SER A 385 6.76 15.22 -21.23
N LEU A 386 6.53 13.94 -20.91
CA LEU A 386 7.56 12.90 -20.81
C LEU A 386 7.75 12.20 -22.15
N TYR A 387 9.01 12.09 -22.56
CA TYR A 387 9.45 11.39 -23.76
C TYR A 387 10.58 10.39 -23.45
N ASN A 388 10.82 9.45 -24.35
CA ASN A 388 12.12 8.78 -24.41
C ASN A 388 13.23 9.80 -24.76
N LYS A 389 14.50 9.41 -24.63
CA LYS A 389 15.65 10.34 -24.72
C LYS A 389 15.70 11.10 -26.02
N ASP A 390 15.51 10.45 -27.14
CA ASP A 390 15.57 11.01 -28.49
C ASP A 390 14.25 11.64 -28.97
N LYS A 391 13.23 11.67 -28.11
CA LYS A 391 11.90 12.23 -28.37
C LYS A 391 11.14 11.60 -29.55
N THR A 392 11.48 10.37 -29.88
CA THR A 392 10.76 9.59 -30.89
C THR A 392 9.50 8.94 -30.34
N LYS A 393 9.40 8.81 -29.01
CA LYS A 393 8.20 8.34 -28.32
C LYS A 393 7.72 9.37 -27.29
N ILE A 394 6.46 9.80 -27.39
CA ILE A 394 5.78 10.50 -26.30
C ILE A 394 5.17 9.45 -25.36
N ILE A 395 5.62 9.46 -24.10
CA ILE A 395 5.21 8.49 -23.09
C ILE A 395 3.99 9.02 -22.33
N ARG A 396 4.04 10.29 -21.91
CA ARG A 396 2.97 10.89 -21.12
C ARG A 396 2.80 12.38 -21.41
N TYR A 397 1.58 12.77 -21.79
CA TYR A 397 1.13 14.16 -21.76
C TYR A 397 0.53 14.46 -20.39
N PRO A 398 0.88 15.58 -19.71
CA PRO A 398 0.37 15.90 -18.38
C PRO A 398 -1.13 16.19 -18.38
N SER A 399 -1.89 15.35 -17.69
CA SER A 399 -3.36 15.37 -17.76
C SER A 399 -4.00 16.61 -17.19
N GLY A 400 -3.34 17.31 -16.26
CA GLY A 400 -3.80 18.53 -15.61
C GLY A 400 -3.44 19.83 -16.35
N LYS A 401 -2.72 19.75 -17.48
CA LYS A 401 -2.45 20.93 -18.32
C LYS A 401 -3.75 21.56 -18.78
N LYS A 402 -3.74 22.89 -18.91
CA LYS A 402 -4.92 23.68 -19.31
C LYS A 402 -5.08 23.81 -20.82
N ASP A 403 -4.16 23.26 -21.60
CA ASP A 403 -4.21 23.30 -23.06
C ASP A 403 -5.50 22.63 -23.56
N THR A 404 -6.15 23.26 -24.52
CA THR A 404 -7.35 22.71 -25.17
C THR A 404 -7.03 21.95 -26.45
N GLU A 405 -5.84 22.18 -27.01
CA GLU A 405 -5.33 21.55 -28.23
C GLU A 405 -3.88 21.12 -28.02
N PHE A 406 -3.50 20.03 -28.66
CA PHE A 406 -2.13 19.56 -28.65
C PHE A 406 -1.74 19.03 -30.03
N GLU A 407 -0.62 19.52 -30.53
CA GLU A 407 0.00 18.97 -31.73
C GLU A 407 1.16 18.06 -31.33
N VAL A 408 1.12 16.80 -31.80
CA VAL A 408 2.19 15.84 -31.56
C VAL A 408 3.45 16.32 -32.27
N PRO A 409 4.60 16.49 -31.57
CA PRO A 409 5.82 16.97 -32.21
C PRO A 409 6.25 16.10 -33.39
N SER A 410 6.79 16.74 -34.43
CA SER A 410 7.22 16.05 -35.68
C SER A 410 8.36 15.03 -35.46
N THR A 411 9.05 15.05 -34.32
CA THR A 411 10.04 14.03 -33.98
C THR A 411 9.41 12.72 -33.52
N VAL A 412 8.13 12.74 -33.09
CA VAL A 412 7.45 11.59 -32.49
C VAL A 412 7.01 10.60 -33.55
N LYS A 413 7.42 9.35 -33.38
CA LYS A 413 7.05 8.18 -34.18
C LYS A 413 6.06 7.28 -33.46
N GLU A 414 6.10 7.24 -32.11
CA GLU A 414 5.24 6.41 -31.27
C GLU A 414 4.50 7.23 -30.21
N ILE A 415 3.20 6.99 -30.07
CA ILE A 415 2.39 7.46 -28.94
C ILE A 415 2.20 6.29 -27.97
N GLY A 416 2.69 6.45 -26.74
CA GLY A 416 2.72 5.44 -25.70
C GLY A 416 1.35 5.05 -25.16
N ASN A 417 1.32 3.95 -24.41
CA ASN A 417 0.11 3.48 -23.74
C ASN A 417 -0.37 4.51 -22.71
N SER A 418 -1.67 4.78 -22.70
CA SER A 418 -2.29 5.77 -21.80
C SER A 418 -1.70 7.19 -21.88
N CYS A 419 -0.96 7.52 -22.94
CA CYS A 419 -0.25 8.80 -23.11
C CYS A 419 -1.15 10.01 -22.81
N PHE A 420 -2.35 10.03 -23.37
CA PHE A 420 -3.34 11.10 -23.17
C PHE A 420 -4.44 10.74 -22.15
N SER A 421 -4.29 9.67 -21.38
CA SER A 421 -5.32 9.27 -20.43
C SER A 421 -5.64 10.38 -19.41
N SER A 422 -6.94 10.62 -19.19
CA SER A 422 -7.47 11.60 -18.23
C SER A 422 -7.11 13.07 -18.51
N CYS A 423 -6.77 13.43 -19.75
CA CYS A 423 -6.47 14.82 -20.15
C CYS A 423 -7.76 15.62 -20.34
N GLY A 424 -8.45 15.91 -19.23
CA GLY A 424 -9.81 16.49 -19.24
C GLY A 424 -9.97 17.88 -19.88
N ASN A 425 -8.88 18.59 -20.18
CA ASN A 425 -8.93 19.90 -20.85
C ASN A 425 -8.77 19.82 -22.37
N LEU A 426 -8.11 18.75 -22.87
CA LEU A 426 -7.89 18.59 -24.32
C LEU A 426 -9.21 18.35 -25.06
N LYS A 427 -9.44 19.16 -26.09
CA LYS A 427 -10.58 19.04 -27.01
C LYS A 427 -10.14 18.53 -28.38
N LYS A 428 -8.86 18.76 -28.75
CA LYS A 428 -8.31 18.41 -30.05
C LYS A 428 -6.87 17.92 -29.94
N ILE A 429 -6.56 16.84 -30.64
CA ILE A 429 -5.20 16.33 -30.82
C ILE A 429 -4.91 16.29 -32.31
N GLN A 430 -3.75 16.85 -32.72
CA GLN A 430 -3.25 16.79 -34.08
C GLN A 430 -2.11 15.78 -34.16
N ILE A 431 -2.30 14.70 -34.90
CA ILE A 431 -1.28 13.70 -35.22
C ILE A 431 -0.51 14.12 -36.47
N THR A 432 0.80 14.21 -36.35
CA THR A 432 1.73 14.64 -37.44
C THR A 432 2.14 13.49 -38.36
N SER A 433 2.85 13.82 -39.42
CA SER A 433 3.21 12.87 -40.52
C SER A 433 4.08 11.70 -40.06
N ASN A 434 4.89 11.88 -39.01
CA ASN A 434 5.90 10.90 -38.60
C ASN A 434 5.39 9.88 -37.59
N VAL A 435 4.16 10.00 -37.07
CA VAL A 435 3.60 9.02 -36.15
C VAL A 435 3.28 7.73 -36.90
N GLU A 436 4.02 6.68 -36.55
CA GLU A 436 3.97 5.34 -37.17
C GLU A 436 3.21 4.33 -36.30
N LYS A 437 3.19 4.57 -34.94
CA LYS A 437 2.64 3.61 -33.98
C LYS A 437 1.82 4.29 -32.89
N LEU A 438 0.63 3.74 -32.63
CA LEU A 438 -0.25 4.07 -31.52
C LEU A 438 -0.40 2.86 -30.61
N ALA A 439 -0.17 3.03 -29.30
CA ALA A 439 -0.50 1.97 -28.34
C ALA A 439 -2.02 1.88 -28.14
N THR A 440 -2.50 0.69 -27.82
CA THR A 440 -3.93 0.35 -27.81
C THR A 440 -4.80 1.25 -26.93
N SER A 441 -4.25 1.81 -25.85
CA SER A 441 -5.02 2.63 -24.89
C SER A 441 -4.53 4.09 -24.83
N SER A 442 -3.94 4.60 -25.92
CA SER A 442 -3.33 5.94 -25.94
C SER A 442 -4.28 7.06 -25.56
N PHE A 443 -5.58 6.91 -25.85
CA PHE A 443 -6.61 7.96 -25.73
C PHE A 443 -7.71 7.64 -24.71
N VAL A 444 -7.54 6.70 -23.79
CA VAL A 444 -8.60 6.34 -22.83
C VAL A 444 -8.90 7.47 -21.82
N ASN A 445 -10.16 7.54 -21.35
CA ASN A 445 -10.63 8.52 -20.34
C ASN A 445 -10.46 10.00 -20.76
N GLN A 446 -10.81 10.31 -22.02
CA GLN A 446 -10.69 11.64 -22.62
C GLN A 446 -12.02 12.39 -22.69
N GLY A 447 -12.80 12.41 -21.63
CA GLY A 447 -14.20 12.89 -21.61
C GLY A 447 -14.54 14.19 -22.38
N ASN A 448 -13.56 15.07 -22.64
CA ASN A 448 -13.75 16.32 -23.38
C ASN A 448 -13.12 16.31 -24.78
N LEU A 449 -12.39 15.27 -25.19
CA LEU A 449 -11.75 15.20 -26.51
C LEU A 449 -12.83 15.04 -27.58
N LYS A 450 -12.87 15.99 -28.50
CA LYS A 450 -13.87 16.05 -29.60
C LYS A 450 -13.30 15.60 -30.94
N GLU A 451 -12.00 15.81 -31.14
CA GLU A 451 -11.33 15.58 -32.42
C GLU A 451 -9.93 14.99 -32.23
N ILE A 452 -9.65 13.96 -32.99
CA ILE A 452 -8.30 13.46 -33.27
C ILE A 452 -8.09 13.64 -34.76
N ASN A 453 -7.29 14.65 -35.14
CA ASN A 453 -7.02 14.95 -36.52
C ASN A 453 -5.66 14.39 -36.92
N VAL A 454 -5.55 13.93 -38.16
CA VAL A 454 -4.33 13.40 -38.76
C VAL A 454 -4.01 14.21 -40.01
N VAL A 455 -2.74 14.66 -40.12
CA VAL A 455 -2.31 15.37 -41.33
C VAL A 455 -2.31 14.42 -42.56
N SER A 456 -2.60 14.96 -43.74
CA SER A 456 -2.72 14.17 -45.00
C SER A 456 -1.46 13.38 -45.34
N GLU A 457 -0.28 13.90 -44.97
CA GLU A 457 1.04 13.35 -45.20
C GLU A 457 1.36 12.11 -44.35
N ASN A 458 0.58 11.84 -43.29
CA ASN A 458 0.78 10.64 -42.48
C ASN A 458 0.50 9.39 -43.34
N GLN A 459 1.40 8.41 -43.30
CA GLN A 459 1.34 7.19 -44.13
C GLN A 459 0.64 6.02 -43.43
N TYR A 460 0.35 6.12 -42.14
CA TYR A 460 -0.16 5.02 -41.28
C TYR A 460 -1.59 5.24 -40.83
N TYR A 461 -1.96 6.50 -40.61
CA TYR A 461 -3.26 6.88 -40.01
C TYR A 461 -3.96 7.95 -40.87
N SER A 462 -5.24 8.03 -40.68
CA SER A 462 -6.12 9.07 -41.25
C SER A 462 -7.22 9.44 -40.24
N SER A 463 -7.84 10.56 -40.47
CA SER A 463 -9.03 10.94 -39.70
C SER A 463 -10.14 11.42 -40.61
N GLU A 464 -11.38 11.23 -40.18
CA GLU A 464 -12.59 11.78 -40.79
C GLU A 464 -13.51 12.32 -39.70
N ASP A 465 -13.88 13.58 -39.83
CA ASP A 465 -14.67 14.27 -38.80
C ASP A 465 -14.10 14.11 -37.37
N GLY A 466 -12.77 14.12 -37.24
CA GLY A 466 -12.08 13.96 -35.97
C GLY A 466 -12.10 12.55 -35.39
N VAL A 467 -12.59 11.55 -36.10
CA VAL A 467 -12.52 10.12 -35.74
C VAL A 467 -11.26 9.51 -36.35
N LEU A 468 -10.59 8.66 -35.57
CA LEU A 468 -9.29 8.10 -35.96
C LEU A 468 -9.43 6.73 -36.62
N PHE A 469 -8.73 6.55 -37.71
CA PHE A 469 -8.64 5.32 -38.51
C PHE A 469 -7.18 5.00 -38.87
N ASN A 470 -6.91 3.76 -39.33
CA ASN A 470 -5.71 3.49 -40.09
C ASN A 470 -5.76 4.22 -41.47
N LYS A 471 -4.66 4.23 -42.22
CA LYS A 471 -4.52 5.06 -43.43
C LYS A 471 -5.62 4.85 -44.45
N ASP A 472 -5.98 3.62 -44.75
CA ASP A 472 -6.97 3.22 -45.74
C ASP A 472 -8.39 3.07 -45.20
N LYS A 473 -8.60 3.45 -43.94
CA LYS A 473 -9.87 3.40 -43.20
C LYS A 473 -10.47 1.99 -43.14
N THR A 474 -9.65 0.95 -43.18
CA THR A 474 -10.12 -0.42 -42.95
C THR A 474 -10.22 -0.78 -41.49
N GLU A 475 -9.54 -0.04 -40.59
CA GLU A 475 -9.62 -0.18 -39.15
C GLU A 475 -10.17 1.10 -38.53
N PHE A 476 -11.22 0.96 -37.70
CA PHE A 476 -11.74 2.00 -36.81
C PHE A 476 -10.95 1.95 -35.51
N ILE A 477 -10.17 3.01 -35.20
CA ILE A 477 -9.23 2.99 -34.08
C ILE A 477 -9.80 3.66 -32.83
N GLU A 478 -10.30 4.90 -32.96
CA GLU A 478 -10.74 5.65 -31.77
C GLU A 478 -11.85 6.66 -32.10
N TRP A 479 -12.91 6.60 -31.28
CA TRP A 479 -13.96 7.61 -31.20
C TRP A 479 -13.65 8.59 -30.07
N PRO A 480 -13.47 9.89 -30.32
CA PRO A 480 -13.24 10.87 -29.27
C PRO A 480 -14.42 10.95 -28.30
N GLN A 481 -14.19 10.68 -27.00
CA GLN A 481 -15.26 10.52 -26.02
C GLN A 481 -16.12 11.77 -25.83
N GLY A 482 -15.55 12.99 -26.00
CA GLY A 482 -16.25 14.26 -25.92
C GLY A 482 -17.02 14.65 -27.17
N LYS A 483 -16.95 13.83 -28.24
CA LYS A 483 -17.69 14.04 -29.48
C LYS A 483 -19.17 13.70 -29.28
N SER A 484 -20.02 14.68 -29.48
CA SER A 484 -21.46 14.57 -29.20
C SER A 484 -22.22 14.42 -30.52
N LEU A 485 -22.50 13.19 -30.91
CA LEU A 485 -23.46 12.83 -31.96
C LEU A 485 -24.53 11.91 -31.35
N THR A 486 -25.77 12.05 -31.81
CA THR A 486 -26.87 11.16 -31.39
C THR A 486 -26.79 9.81 -32.11
N GLU A 487 -26.37 9.83 -33.37
CA GLU A 487 -26.23 8.64 -34.19
C GLU A 487 -24.94 8.69 -35.03
N TYR A 488 -24.32 7.55 -35.23
CA TYR A 488 -23.15 7.41 -36.09
C TYR A 488 -23.20 6.12 -36.89
N THR A 489 -22.97 6.21 -38.18
CA THR A 489 -22.76 5.07 -39.06
C THR A 489 -21.27 4.91 -39.31
N VAL A 490 -20.72 3.76 -38.96
CA VAL A 490 -19.33 3.41 -39.23
C VAL A 490 -19.12 3.41 -40.78
N PRO A 491 -18.02 4.00 -41.30
CA PRO A 491 -17.78 4.04 -42.75
C PRO A 491 -17.75 2.64 -43.40
N GLY A 492 -18.29 2.54 -44.61
CA GLY A 492 -18.38 1.27 -45.36
C GLY A 492 -17.05 0.68 -45.85
N THR A 493 -15.93 1.36 -45.58
CA THR A 493 -14.57 0.85 -45.81
C THR A 493 -14.05 0.01 -44.64
N VAL A 494 -14.61 0.22 -43.42
CA VAL A 494 -14.13 -0.42 -42.20
C VAL A 494 -14.40 -1.92 -42.20
N LYS A 495 -13.37 -2.71 -41.92
CA LYS A 495 -13.37 -4.16 -41.73
C LYS A 495 -13.32 -4.56 -40.26
N THR A 496 -12.59 -3.80 -39.47
CA THR A 496 -12.36 -4.10 -38.05
C THR A 496 -12.63 -2.87 -37.19
N ILE A 497 -13.44 -3.03 -36.11
CA ILE A 497 -13.58 -2.08 -35.03
C ILE A 497 -12.61 -2.54 -33.93
N LYS A 498 -11.62 -1.70 -33.64
CA LYS A 498 -10.51 -2.04 -32.72
C LYS A 498 -10.96 -2.09 -31.26
N ALA A 499 -10.12 -2.70 -30.44
CA ALA A 499 -10.34 -2.79 -28.99
C ALA A 499 -10.51 -1.41 -28.36
N SER A 500 -11.52 -1.26 -27.50
CA SER A 500 -11.84 -0.04 -26.73
C SER A 500 -12.16 1.22 -27.58
N SER A 501 -12.36 1.09 -28.87
CA SER A 501 -12.50 2.24 -29.80
C SER A 501 -13.69 3.16 -29.54
N PHE A 502 -14.76 2.69 -28.91
CA PHE A 502 -15.91 3.49 -28.43
C PHE A 502 -15.98 3.54 -26.89
N TYR A 503 -14.87 3.31 -26.20
CA TYR A 503 -14.84 3.29 -24.75
C TYR A 503 -15.46 4.57 -24.16
N ALA A 504 -16.42 4.41 -23.23
CA ALA A 504 -17.11 5.48 -22.52
C ALA A 504 -17.67 6.61 -23.42
N SER A 505 -17.95 6.33 -24.70
CA SER A 505 -18.52 7.31 -25.63
C SER A 505 -19.94 7.74 -25.24
N ASN A 506 -20.30 9.00 -25.57
CA ASN A 506 -21.63 9.56 -25.28
C ASN A 506 -22.65 9.35 -26.42
N ILE A 507 -22.27 8.61 -27.48
CA ILE A 507 -23.14 8.32 -28.62
C ILE A 507 -24.35 7.50 -28.19
N LYS A 508 -25.51 7.69 -28.85
CA LYS A 508 -26.76 7.00 -28.48
C LYS A 508 -27.12 5.86 -29.41
N SER A 509 -26.78 5.96 -30.69
CA SER A 509 -27.06 4.94 -31.68
C SER A 509 -25.87 4.71 -32.58
N ILE A 510 -25.50 3.45 -32.81
CA ILE A 510 -24.37 3.07 -33.67
C ILE A 510 -24.88 2.07 -34.70
N ILE A 511 -24.59 2.36 -35.98
CA ILE A 511 -24.86 1.47 -37.10
C ILE A 511 -23.53 0.93 -37.61
N ILE A 512 -23.38 -0.38 -37.57
CA ILE A 512 -22.20 -1.12 -38.07
C ILE A 512 -22.56 -1.69 -39.46
N PRO A 513 -21.92 -1.23 -40.53
CA PRO A 513 -22.24 -1.64 -41.90
C PRO A 513 -21.81 -3.09 -42.21
N PRO A 514 -22.31 -3.68 -43.30
CA PRO A 514 -21.97 -5.05 -43.71
C PRO A 514 -20.49 -5.28 -44.01
N SER A 515 -19.72 -4.21 -44.24
CA SER A 515 -18.28 -4.29 -44.48
C SER A 515 -17.48 -4.73 -43.23
N VAL A 516 -17.99 -4.52 -42.03
CA VAL A 516 -17.31 -4.85 -40.77
C VAL A 516 -17.41 -6.36 -40.52
N GLU A 517 -16.28 -7.03 -40.43
CA GLU A 517 -16.18 -8.46 -40.17
C GLU A 517 -15.84 -8.77 -38.72
N LYS A 518 -15.11 -7.88 -38.04
CA LYS A 518 -14.63 -8.10 -36.65
C LYS A 518 -14.87 -6.90 -35.76
N VAL A 519 -15.35 -7.16 -34.55
CA VAL A 519 -15.43 -6.22 -33.44
C VAL A 519 -14.57 -6.77 -32.31
N GLU A 520 -13.51 -6.05 -31.94
CA GLU A 520 -12.53 -6.53 -30.95
C GLU A 520 -13.03 -6.37 -29.51
N SER A 521 -12.24 -6.93 -28.56
CA SER A 521 -12.57 -6.92 -27.15
C SER A 521 -12.76 -5.51 -26.59
N TYR A 522 -13.76 -5.34 -25.71
CA TYR A 522 -14.05 -4.05 -25.05
C TYR A 522 -14.44 -2.90 -26.01
N ALA A 523 -14.67 -3.13 -27.29
CA ALA A 523 -14.89 -2.07 -28.29
C ALA A 523 -15.92 -1.01 -27.87
N PHE A 524 -17.01 -1.43 -27.22
CA PHE A 524 -18.09 -0.56 -26.74
C PHE A 524 -18.18 -0.48 -25.22
N GLN A 525 -17.12 -0.84 -24.49
CA GLN A 525 -17.14 -0.81 -23.02
C GLN A 525 -17.59 0.56 -22.50
N SER A 526 -18.53 0.54 -21.54
CA SER A 526 -19.08 1.75 -20.87
C SER A 526 -19.68 2.80 -21.82
N THR A 527 -19.94 2.46 -23.09
CA THR A 527 -20.62 3.39 -24.01
C THR A 527 -22.04 3.67 -23.54
N ARG A 528 -22.51 4.91 -23.76
CA ARG A 528 -23.89 5.32 -23.48
C ARG A 528 -24.84 5.04 -24.65
N ALA A 529 -24.43 4.21 -25.61
CA ALA A 529 -25.30 3.76 -26.68
C ALA A 529 -26.44 2.92 -26.13
N THR A 530 -27.67 3.29 -26.48
CA THR A 530 -28.86 2.52 -26.16
C THR A 530 -29.23 1.52 -27.25
N LYS A 531 -28.65 1.71 -28.46
CA LYS A 531 -28.89 0.86 -29.63
C LYS A 531 -27.64 0.68 -30.46
N ILE A 532 -27.34 -0.58 -30.79
CA ILE A 532 -26.29 -0.95 -31.77
C ILE A 532 -26.93 -1.94 -32.75
N VAL A 533 -26.77 -1.63 -34.05
CA VAL A 533 -27.29 -2.43 -35.15
C VAL A 533 -26.14 -2.90 -36.03
N CYS A 534 -25.89 -4.19 -36.06
CA CYS A 534 -24.99 -4.81 -37.02
C CYS A 534 -25.78 -5.16 -38.26
N GLN A 535 -25.53 -4.43 -39.35
CA GLN A 535 -26.18 -4.69 -40.63
C GLN A 535 -25.50 -5.86 -41.34
N GLU A 536 -26.24 -6.52 -42.23
CA GLU A 536 -25.75 -7.55 -43.15
C GLU A 536 -26.29 -7.32 -44.55
N GLN A 537 -25.53 -7.71 -45.55
CA GLN A 537 -25.92 -7.66 -46.95
C GLN A 537 -25.09 -8.65 -47.78
N ASP A 538 -25.73 -9.44 -48.58
CA ASP A 538 -25.07 -10.38 -49.53
C ASP A 538 -24.07 -11.30 -48.84
N GLY A 539 -24.40 -11.84 -47.67
CA GLY A 539 -23.56 -12.70 -46.83
C GLY A 539 -22.34 -11.99 -46.19
N LYS A 540 -22.32 -10.65 -46.19
CA LYS A 540 -21.32 -9.83 -45.52
C LYS A 540 -21.92 -9.23 -44.24
N GLY A 541 -21.11 -9.15 -43.21
CA GLY A 541 -21.45 -8.62 -41.92
C GLY A 541 -20.48 -9.07 -40.82
N VAL A 542 -20.77 -8.71 -39.57
CA VAL A 542 -19.91 -9.07 -38.46
C VAL A 542 -19.88 -10.57 -38.24
N LYS A 543 -18.68 -11.16 -38.21
CA LYS A 543 -18.40 -12.59 -37.97
C LYS A 543 -17.97 -12.85 -36.53
N GLU A 544 -17.17 -11.94 -35.96
CA GLU A 544 -16.62 -12.09 -34.60
C GLU A 544 -16.90 -10.87 -33.72
N ILE A 545 -17.38 -11.13 -32.49
CA ILE A 545 -17.52 -10.15 -31.43
C ILE A 545 -16.70 -10.63 -30.22
N GLY A 546 -15.73 -9.81 -29.80
CA GLY A 546 -14.71 -10.15 -28.82
C GLY A 546 -15.17 -10.08 -27.37
N TYR A 547 -14.25 -10.45 -26.48
CA TYR A 547 -14.43 -10.50 -25.03
C TYR A 547 -14.92 -9.17 -24.47
N ARG A 548 -16.02 -9.21 -23.67
CA ARG A 548 -16.60 -8.03 -23.00
C ARG A 548 -16.84 -6.84 -23.95
N CYS A 549 -17.17 -7.12 -25.20
CA CYS A 549 -17.36 -6.09 -26.21
C CYS A 549 -18.36 -5.02 -25.78
N PHE A 550 -19.48 -5.43 -25.14
CA PHE A 550 -20.53 -4.56 -24.62
C PHE A 550 -20.53 -4.47 -23.09
N TYR A 551 -19.37 -4.55 -22.45
CA TYR A 551 -19.25 -4.51 -20.99
C TYR A 551 -19.70 -3.19 -20.39
N LEU A 552 -20.58 -3.20 -19.38
CA LEU A 552 -21.11 -2.00 -18.68
C LEU A 552 -21.75 -0.97 -19.61
N THR A 553 -22.41 -1.37 -20.68
CA THR A 553 -23.08 -0.46 -21.62
C THR A 553 -24.49 -0.06 -21.15
N ASP A 554 -25.01 1.08 -21.66
CA ASP A 554 -26.40 1.51 -21.49
C ASP A 554 -27.34 0.87 -22.52
N LEU A 555 -26.90 -0.17 -23.25
CA LEU A 555 -27.68 -0.83 -24.30
C LEU A 555 -29.07 -1.27 -23.79
N ILE A 556 -30.10 -0.93 -24.56
CA ILE A 556 -31.46 -1.40 -24.39
C ILE A 556 -31.72 -2.57 -25.35
N GLU A 557 -31.22 -2.42 -26.58
CA GLU A 557 -31.34 -3.43 -27.62
C GLU A 557 -30.09 -3.54 -28.48
N VAL A 558 -29.82 -4.73 -29.00
CA VAL A 558 -28.76 -5.00 -29.97
C VAL A 558 -29.27 -5.98 -31.02
N SER A 559 -28.92 -5.71 -32.30
CA SER A 559 -29.24 -6.58 -33.43
C SER A 559 -27.96 -7.16 -33.99
N LEU A 560 -27.87 -8.47 -34.08
CA LEU A 560 -26.72 -9.24 -34.54
C LEU A 560 -27.05 -9.97 -35.86
N PRO A 561 -26.10 -10.02 -36.83
CA PRO A 561 -26.36 -10.53 -38.17
C PRO A 561 -26.32 -12.05 -38.25
N SER A 562 -26.82 -12.60 -39.35
CA SER A 562 -26.74 -14.03 -39.70
C SER A 562 -25.31 -14.51 -39.91
N THR A 563 -24.42 -13.60 -40.30
CA THR A 563 -22.99 -13.87 -40.55
C THR A 563 -22.17 -14.13 -39.27
N LEU A 564 -22.75 -13.88 -38.09
CA LEU A 564 -22.02 -14.00 -36.82
C LEU A 564 -21.63 -15.45 -36.51
N GLU A 565 -20.34 -15.73 -36.44
CA GLU A 565 -19.77 -17.05 -36.16
C GLU A 565 -19.36 -17.20 -34.68
N LYS A 566 -18.87 -16.10 -34.08
CA LYS A 566 -18.35 -16.11 -32.70
C LYS A 566 -18.85 -14.91 -31.92
N LEU A 567 -19.47 -15.18 -30.77
CA LEU A 567 -19.83 -14.23 -29.74
C LEU A 567 -19.23 -14.69 -28.42
N ASP A 568 -18.37 -13.85 -27.82
CA ASP A 568 -17.66 -14.21 -26.60
C ASP A 568 -18.61 -14.41 -25.40
N GLY A 569 -18.29 -15.38 -24.54
CA GLY A 569 -19.14 -15.78 -23.41
C GLY A 569 -19.40 -14.71 -22.36
N GLU A 570 -18.63 -13.61 -22.32
CA GLU A 570 -18.82 -12.46 -21.43
C GLU A 570 -19.22 -11.16 -22.17
N ALA A 571 -19.65 -11.24 -23.40
CA ALA A 571 -19.86 -10.08 -24.28
C ALA A 571 -20.76 -8.99 -23.65
N PHE A 572 -21.83 -9.36 -22.92
CA PHE A 572 -22.81 -8.44 -22.30
C PHE A 572 -22.68 -8.28 -20.79
N ARG A 573 -21.57 -8.70 -20.20
CA ARG A 573 -21.38 -8.61 -18.76
C ARG A 573 -21.58 -7.18 -18.25
N GLY A 574 -22.41 -6.99 -17.21
CA GLY A 574 -22.66 -5.70 -16.57
C GLY A 574 -23.54 -4.73 -17.37
N SER A 575 -24.11 -5.13 -18.53
CA SER A 575 -25.06 -4.33 -19.30
C SER A 575 -26.48 -4.48 -18.73
N TYR A 576 -26.72 -3.88 -17.58
CA TYR A 576 -27.96 -4.06 -16.81
C TYR A 576 -29.23 -3.46 -17.44
N SER A 577 -29.07 -2.52 -18.39
CA SER A 577 -30.18 -1.88 -19.11
C SER A 577 -30.68 -2.72 -20.30
N LEU A 578 -29.96 -3.77 -20.68
CA LEU A 578 -30.27 -4.57 -21.86
C LEU A 578 -31.57 -5.35 -21.66
N LYS A 579 -32.49 -5.19 -22.63
CA LYS A 579 -33.81 -5.84 -22.64
C LYS A 579 -33.94 -6.87 -23.75
N LYS A 580 -33.27 -6.63 -24.89
CA LYS A 580 -33.44 -7.46 -26.08
C LYS A 580 -32.15 -7.65 -26.86
N ILE A 581 -31.87 -8.91 -27.22
CA ILE A 581 -30.85 -9.29 -28.19
C ILE A 581 -31.57 -9.95 -29.36
N THR A 582 -31.53 -9.38 -30.53
CA THR A 582 -32.09 -9.96 -31.76
C THR A 582 -30.94 -10.59 -32.55
N ILE A 583 -31.04 -11.85 -32.93
CA ILE A 583 -30.00 -12.58 -33.65
C ILE A 583 -30.65 -13.17 -34.92
N ASN A 584 -30.16 -12.74 -36.08
CA ASN A 584 -30.66 -13.22 -37.36
C ASN A 584 -30.06 -14.58 -37.74
N LYS A 585 -30.23 -15.58 -36.87
CA LYS A 585 -29.74 -16.95 -37.04
C LYS A 585 -30.74 -17.95 -36.46
N PRO A 586 -30.70 -19.23 -36.86
CA PRO A 586 -31.46 -20.30 -36.20
C PRO A 586 -31.13 -20.38 -34.70
N GLU A 587 -32.14 -20.77 -33.91
CA GLU A 587 -31.99 -20.87 -32.46
C GLU A 587 -30.87 -21.84 -32.08
N ASN A 588 -30.07 -21.44 -31.08
CA ASN A 588 -28.92 -22.19 -30.54
C ASN A 588 -27.74 -22.41 -31.53
N SER A 589 -27.69 -21.69 -32.65
CA SER A 589 -26.56 -21.75 -33.58
C SER A 589 -25.26 -21.07 -33.08
N LEU A 590 -25.31 -20.35 -31.96
CA LEU A 590 -24.14 -19.74 -31.31
C LEU A 590 -23.92 -20.34 -29.92
N SER A 591 -22.69 -20.69 -29.61
CA SER A 591 -22.29 -21.19 -28.29
C SER A 591 -22.21 -20.08 -27.24
N GLY A 592 -22.26 -20.42 -25.93
CA GLY A 592 -22.01 -19.49 -24.81
C GLY A 592 -23.20 -18.68 -24.33
N LYS A 593 -24.43 -18.88 -24.88
CA LYS A 593 -25.68 -18.25 -24.42
C LYS A 593 -25.83 -18.38 -22.89
N PRO A 594 -26.18 -17.33 -22.14
CA PRO A 594 -26.63 -15.99 -22.56
C PRO A 594 -25.50 -14.93 -22.68
N TRP A 595 -24.23 -15.30 -22.85
CA TRP A 595 -23.05 -14.42 -22.99
C TRP A 595 -22.92 -13.41 -21.85
N ASN A 596 -23.25 -13.85 -20.65
CA ASN A 596 -23.30 -13.08 -19.40
C ASN A 596 -24.30 -11.89 -19.40
N ALA A 597 -25.32 -11.96 -20.25
CA ALA A 597 -26.47 -11.07 -20.17
C ALA A 597 -27.34 -11.41 -18.94
N SER A 598 -28.13 -10.43 -18.44
CA SER A 598 -29.09 -10.66 -17.36
C SER A 598 -30.14 -11.73 -17.77
N ALA A 599 -30.61 -12.51 -16.80
CA ALA A 599 -31.67 -13.52 -17.02
C ALA A 599 -33.01 -12.94 -17.53
N SER A 600 -33.20 -11.60 -17.37
CA SER A 600 -34.39 -10.91 -17.85
C SER A 600 -34.31 -10.48 -19.31
N VAL A 601 -33.19 -10.69 -19.99
CA VAL A 601 -32.99 -10.29 -21.38
C VAL A 601 -33.69 -11.25 -22.31
N ILE A 602 -34.49 -10.71 -23.23
CA ILE A 602 -35.17 -11.49 -24.28
C ILE A 602 -34.14 -11.73 -25.41
N ILE A 603 -33.86 -12.99 -25.70
CA ILE A 603 -33.06 -13.40 -26.86
C ILE A 603 -34.01 -13.90 -27.95
N GLU A 604 -34.11 -13.12 -29.01
CA GLU A 604 -34.97 -13.40 -30.16
C GLU A 604 -34.12 -13.88 -31.34
N TRP A 605 -34.45 -15.07 -31.82
CA TRP A 605 -33.83 -15.63 -33.02
C TRP A 605 -34.78 -15.42 -34.20
N THR A 606 -34.28 -14.75 -35.25
CA THR A 606 -35.13 -14.38 -36.40
C THR A 606 -34.70 -15.03 -37.71
N GLY A 607 -33.58 -15.82 -37.70
CA GLY A 607 -33.14 -16.58 -38.87
C GLY A 607 -33.87 -17.93 -38.99
N GLU A 608 -34.13 -18.34 -40.22
CA GLU A 608 -34.71 -19.65 -40.56
C GLU A 608 -33.65 -20.76 -40.52
#